data_4e77b0807b66b8ac0582f4f6e5c020f5
#
_entry.id   4e77b0807b66b8ac0582f4f6e5c020f5
#
_cell.length_a   1.000
_cell.length_b   1.000
_cell.length_c   1.000
_cell.angle_alpha   90.00
_cell.angle_beta   90.00
_cell.angle_gamma   90.00
#
_symmetry.space_group_name_H-M   'P 1'
#
loop_
_entity.id
_entity.type
_entity.pdbx_description
1 polymer ?
#
loop_
_entity_poly.entity_id
_entity_poly.type
_entity_poly.pdbx_seq_one_letter_code
_entity_poly.pdbx_strand_id
1 'polypeptide(L)'
;GSDSIERSIQLLCRNRHHLFQLTLIALRASRSSYSSCKPIQNCTDALLYCLNQRGTVDIDMIADLARVTVDEALAELGERVLWTPEGGLALSDVYLSGNIAEKLEKARALATIEPRLKVTVDALLKAMPKPLKPGQIRARLGSGWIPARYVAQFI
;
A
#
# COMPACT_ATOMS: atom_id res chain seq x y z
N GLY A 1 53.11 -6.61 -28.55
CA GLY A 1 52.09 -5.54 -28.68
C GLY A 1 50.71 -5.94 -28.21
N SER A 2 50.38 -7.24 -28.15
CA SER A 2 49.07 -7.73 -27.73
C SER A 2 48.85 -7.71 -26.18
N ASP A 3 49.91 -8.07 -25.44
CA ASP A 3 49.80 -8.19 -23.95
C ASP A 3 49.54 -6.87 -23.22
N SER A 4 49.94 -5.74 -23.85
CA SER A 4 49.72 -4.41 -23.25
C SER A 4 48.26 -3.96 -23.35
N ILE A 5 47.57 -4.33 -24.44
CA ILE A 5 46.17 -3.99 -24.69
C ILE A 5 45.26 -4.83 -23.80
N GLU A 6 45.54 -6.12 -23.65
CA GLU A 6 44.79 -7.02 -22.77
C GLU A 6 44.87 -6.60 -21.29
N ARG A 7 46.03 -6.20 -20.80
CA ARG A 7 46.19 -5.64 -19.46
C ARG A 7 45.41 -4.36 -19.23
N SER A 8 45.38 -3.48 -20.24
CA SER A 8 44.59 -2.24 -20.19
C SER A 8 43.09 -2.50 -20.19
N ILE A 9 42.60 -3.49 -20.93
CA ILE A 9 41.18 -3.90 -20.95
C ILE A 9 40.79 -4.54 -19.62
N GLN A 10 41.65 -5.39 -19.05
CA GLN A 10 41.40 -6.00 -17.74
C GLN A 10 41.36 -4.96 -16.61
N LEU A 11 42.22 -3.95 -16.65
CA LEU A 11 42.20 -2.83 -15.69
C LEU A 11 40.94 -1.96 -15.84
N LEU A 12 40.46 -1.73 -17.03
CA LEU A 12 39.21 -1.00 -17.29
C LEU A 12 37.97 -1.78 -16.84
N CYS A 13 37.93 -3.09 -17.09
CA CYS A 13 36.85 -3.94 -16.60
C CYS A 13 36.83 -4.03 -15.07
N ARG A 14 37.98 -4.10 -14.42
CA ARG A 14 38.10 -4.14 -12.97
C ARG A 14 37.66 -2.81 -12.31
N ASN A 15 38.00 -1.69 -12.93
CA ASN A 15 37.55 -0.37 -12.48
C ASN A 15 36.04 -0.16 -12.68
N ARG A 16 35.47 -0.70 -13.76
CA ARG A 16 34.03 -0.60 -14.02
C ARG A 16 33.20 -1.39 -12.99
N HIS A 17 33.70 -2.55 -12.57
CA HIS A 17 33.10 -3.34 -11.48
C HIS A 17 33.19 -2.61 -10.13
N HIS A 18 34.32 -1.94 -9.85
CA HIS A 18 34.49 -1.14 -8.64
C HIS A 18 33.59 0.10 -8.61
N LEU A 19 33.46 0.80 -9.76
CA LEU A 19 32.55 1.94 -9.88
C LEU A 19 31.08 1.51 -9.74
N PHE A 20 30.70 0.35 -10.29
CA PHE A 20 29.35 -0.18 -10.15
C PHE A 20 29.05 -0.61 -8.71
N GLN A 21 30.02 -1.19 -8.02
CA GLN A 21 29.94 -1.50 -6.58
C GLN A 21 29.81 -0.23 -5.74
N LEU A 22 30.60 0.81 -6.03
CA LEU A 22 30.56 2.09 -5.33
C LEU A 22 29.24 2.85 -5.59
N THR A 23 28.68 2.79 -6.80
CA THR A 23 27.36 3.38 -7.09
C THR A 23 26.24 2.62 -6.41
N LEU A 24 26.30 1.28 -6.30
CA LEU A 24 25.37 0.48 -5.53
C LEU A 24 25.45 0.76 -4.02
N ILE A 25 26.67 0.94 -3.49
CA ILE A 25 26.89 1.32 -2.08
C ILE A 25 26.39 2.74 -1.84
N ALA A 26 26.63 3.69 -2.77
CA ALA A 26 26.13 5.07 -2.67
C ALA A 26 24.61 5.13 -2.79
N LEU A 27 23.98 4.34 -3.67
CA LEU A 27 22.53 4.20 -3.78
C LEU A 27 21.90 3.51 -2.56
N ARG A 28 22.61 2.57 -1.92
CA ARG A 28 22.20 2.00 -0.62
C ARG A 28 22.39 3.00 0.51
N ALA A 29 23.47 3.78 0.51
CA ALA A 29 23.70 4.82 1.50
C ALA A 29 22.73 5.99 1.38
N SER A 30 22.32 6.38 0.18
CA SER A 30 21.29 7.41 -0.02
C SER A 30 19.88 6.94 0.40
N ARG A 31 19.58 5.64 0.36
CA ARG A 31 18.38 5.06 1.00
C ARG A 31 18.48 5.02 2.53
N SER A 32 19.69 4.99 3.08
CA SER A 32 19.93 4.99 4.52
C SER A 32 19.87 6.38 5.17
N SER A 33 19.80 7.47 4.41
CA SER A 33 19.74 8.85 4.95
C SER A 33 18.37 9.23 5.55
N TYR A 34 17.37 8.35 5.47
CA TYR A 34 16.10 8.50 6.17
C TYR A 34 16.08 7.84 7.56
N SER A 35 17.22 7.40 8.08
CA SER A 35 17.32 6.85 9.43
C SER A 35 17.51 7.90 10.52
N SER A 36 16.80 9.05 10.41
CA SER A 36 16.39 9.82 11.57
C SER A 36 14.99 9.38 12.00
N CYS A 37 14.74 8.07 11.98
CA CYS A 37 13.54 7.52 12.59
C CYS A 37 13.71 7.67 14.10
N LYS A 38 12.87 8.50 14.70
CA LYS A 38 12.62 8.48 16.14
C LYS A 38 12.46 7.01 16.55
N PRO A 39 12.96 6.62 17.74
CA PRO A 39 12.77 5.26 18.20
C PRO A 39 11.27 4.94 18.16
N ILE A 40 10.92 3.81 17.55
CA ILE A 40 9.54 3.33 17.46
C ILE A 40 9.05 3.11 18.88
N GLN A 41 8.06 3.89 19.31
CA GLN A 41 7.54 3.84 20.68
C GLN A 41 6.11 3.28 20.73
N ASN A 42 5.39 3.32 19.60
CA ASN A 42 3.98 2.95 19.51
C ASN A 42 3.74 2.03 18.31
N CYS A 43 2.70 1.21 18.37
CA CYS A 43 2.30 0.37 17.24
C CYS A 43 1.93 1.17 15.99
N THR A 44 1.49 2.42 16.15
CA THR A 44 1.23 3.33 15.03
C THR A 44 2.51 3.69 14.27
N ASP A 45 3.61 3.99 14.97
CA ASP A 45 4.91 4.29 14.33
C ASP A 45 5.47 3.03 13.66
N ALA A 46 5.31 1.86 14.30
CA ALA A 46 5.68 0.57 13.73
C ALA A 46 4.88 0.25 12.45
N LEU A 47 3.58 0.54 12.44
CA LEU A 47 2.72 0.40 11.25
C LEU A 47 3.21 1.29 10.10
N LEU A 48 3.50 2.57 10.36
CA LEU A 48 4.03 3.49 9.34
C LEU A 48 5.37 3.01 8.80
N TYR A 49 6.24 2.51 9.66
CA TYR A 49 7.52 1.93 9.24
C TYR A 49 7.32 0.70 8.36
N CYS A 50 6.43 -0.22 8.77
CA CYS A 50 6.09 -1.43 8.01
C CYS A 50 5.55 -1.08 6.62
N LEU A 51 4.61 -0.12 6.52
CA LEU A 51 4.05 0.35 5.26
C LEU A 51 5.11 0.98 4.34
N ASN A 52 6.05 1.77 4.90
CA ASN A 52 7.14 2.36 4.12
C ASN A 52 8.12 1.32 3.58
N GLN A 53 8.35 0.23 4.31
CA GLN A 53 9.30 -0.81 3.92
C GLN A 53 8.71 -1.85 2.97
N ARG A 54 7.50 -2.31 3.25
CA ARG A 54 6.86 -3.44 2.56
C ARG A 54 5.65 -3.04 1.71
N GLY A 55 5.03 -1.89 1.98
CA GLY A 55 3.79 -1.48 1.34
C GLY A 55 2.55 -2.24 1.80
N THR A 56 2.71 -3.21 2.70
CA THR A 56 1.64 -4.07 3.25
C THR A 56 1.69 -4.07 4.76
N VAL A 57 0.56 -4.38 5.39
CA VAL A 57 0.47 -4.50 6.84
C VAL A 57 0.92 -5.91 7.26
N ASP A 58 1.99 -5.98 8.04
CA ASP A 58 2.53 -7.21 8.60
C ASP A 58 2.52 -7.07 10.13
N ILE A 59 1.61 -7.80 10.79
CA ILE A 59 1.38 -7.65 12.23
C ILE A 59 2.54 -8.20 13.06
N ASP A 60 3.20 -9.26 12.58
CA ASP A 60 4.32 -9.85 13.29
C ASP A 60 5.50 -8.87 13.34
N MET A 61 5.79 -8.21 12.20
CA MET A 61 6.80 -7.16 12.14
C MET A 61 6.46 -5.95 13.02
N ILE A 62 5.19 -5.58 13.09
CA ILE A 62 4.72 -4.46 13.93
C ILE A 62 4.89 -4.80 15.41
N ALA A 63 4.51 -6.01 15.81
CA ALA A 63 4.65 -6.50 17.18
C ALA A 63 6.12 -6.55 17.62
N ASP A 64 7.00 -7.06 16.76
CA ASP A 64 8.45 -7.11 17.00
C ASP A 64 9.05 -5.70 17.17
N LEU A 65 8.69 -4.77 16.30
CA LEU A 65 9.20 -3.39 16.34
C LEU A 65 8.71 -2.61 17.57
N ALA A 66 7.45 -2.78 17.94
CA ALA A 66 6.84 -2.15 19.11
C ALA A 66 7.18 -2.89 20.41
N ARG A 67 7.74 -4.11 20.33
CA ARG A 67 8.06 -4.99 21.48
C ARG A 67 6.83 -5.33 22.33
N VAL A 68 5.72 -5.58 21.66
CA VAL A 68 4.44 -5.98 22.26
C VAL A 68 3.98 -7.32 21.67
N THR A 69 2.99 -7.93 22.28
CA THR A 69 2.37 -9.13 21.71
C THR A 69 1.47 -8.77 20.50
N VAL A 70 1.22 -9.72 19.61
CA VAL A 70 0.34 -9.53 18.43
C VAL A 70 -1.06 -9.07 18.86
N ASP A 71 -1.59 -9.62 19.95
CA ASP A 71 -2.91 -9.26 20.45
C ASP A 71 -2.95 -7.83 21.01
N GLU A 72 -1.91 -7.39 21.69
CA GLU A 72 -1.77 -6.01 22.18
C GLU A 72 -1.61 -5.04 21.01
N ALA A 73 -0.81 -5.40 19.98
CA ALA A 73 -0.65 -4.60 18.79
C ALA A 73 -1.98 -4.42 18.04
N LEU A 74 -2.78 -5.49 17.90
CA LEU A 74 -4.10 -5.42 17.29
C LEU A 74 -5.07 -4.57 18.11
N ALA A 75 -5.02 -4.67 19.45
CA ALA A 75 -5.87 -3.87 20.34
C ALA A 75 -5.51 -2.36 20.26
N GLU A 76 -4.22 -2.01 20.18
CA GLU A 76 -3.77 -0.63 20.05
C GLU A 76 -4.08 -0.05 18.67
N LEU A 77 -3.90 -0.82 17.60
CA LEU A 77 -4.22 -0.40 16.24
C LEU A 77 -5.74 -0.28 16.00
N GLY A 78 -6.53 -1.10 16.65
CA GLY A 78 -7.99 -1.06 16.66
C GLY A 78 -8.60 -0.97 15.25
N GLU A 79 -9.39 0.09 15.00
CA GLU A 79 -10.11 0.28 13.73
C GLU A 79 -9.22 0.69 12.55
N ARG A 80 -7.93 0.96 12.77
CA ARG A 80 -7.01 1.38 11.69
C ARG A 80 -6.64 0.25 10.75
N VAL A 81 -6.73 -0.98 11.25
CA VAL A 81 -6.37 -2.19 10.51
C VAL A 81 -7.56 -3.14 10.50
N LEU A 82 -7.92 -3.64 9.33
CA LEU A 82 -9.04 -4.55 9.12
C LEU A 82 -8.56 -5.88 8.58
N TRP A 83 -9.20 -6.96 9.03
CA TRP A 83 -9.00 -8.29 8.46
C TRP A 83 -9.62 -8.37 7.07
N THR A 84 -8.85 -8.87 6.10
CA THR A 84 -9.34 -9.10 4.74
C THR A 84 -9.85 -10.55 4.60
N PRO A 85 -10.80 -10.79 3.69
CA PRO A 85 -11.28 -12.15 3.38
C PRO A 85 -10.18 -13.10 2.88
N GLU A 86 -9.06 -12.55 2.44
CA GLU A 86 -7.89 -13.28 1.93
C GLU A 86 -6.96 -13.77 3.05
N GLY A 87 -7.33 -13.53 4.31
CA GLY A 87 -6.56 -13.94 5.49
C GLY A 87 -5.43 -13.00 5.88
N GLY A 88 -5.34 -11.81 5.27
CA GLY A 88 -4.36 -10.78 5.58
C GLY A 88 -4.94 -9.62 6.40
N LEU A 89 -4.07 -8.66 6.72
CA LEU A 89 -4.44 -7.39 7.30
C LEU A 89 -4.24 -6.26 6.28
N ALA A 90 -5.17 -5.34 6.23
CA ALA A 90 -5.09 -4.15 5.39
C ALA A 90 -5.39 -2.88 6.18
N LEU A 91 -4.83 -1.77 5.74
CA LEU A 91 -5.15 -0.46 6.30
C LEU A 91 -6.64 -0.15 6.03
N SER A 92 -7.37 0.31 7.04
CA SER A 92 -8.82 0.57 6.92
C SER A 92 -9.14 1.54 5.79
N ASP A 93 -8.40 2.63 5.64
CA ASP A 93 -8.62 3.63 4.60
C ASP A 93 -8.49 3.05 3.18
N VAL A 94 -7.52 2.17 2.99
CA VAL A 94 -7.32 1.49 1.70
C VAL A 94 -8.40 0.44 1.45
N TYR A 95 -8.74 -0.33 2.48
CA TYR A 95 -9.72 -1.40 2.34
C TYR A 95 -11.15 -0.89 2.16
N LEU A 96 -11.52 0.20 2.84
CA LEU A 96 -12.84 0.86 2.75
C LEU A 96 -12.99 1.72 1.48
N SER A 97 -12.02 1.72 0.56
CA SER A 97 -12.09 2.38 -0.74
C SER A 97 -12.47 1.42 -1.87
N GLY A 98 -12.92 1.94 -3.00
CA GLY A 98 -13.24 1.16 -4.20
C GLY A 98 -14.62 0.51 -4.15
N ASN A 99 -14.76 -0.72 -4.64
CA ASN A 99 -16.05 -1.43 -4.71
C ASN A 99 -16.43 -2.05 -3.36
N ILE A 100 -17.02 -1.23 -2.49
CA ILE A 100 -17.44 -1.62 -1.13
C ILE A 100 -18.52 -2.71 -1.17
N ALA A 101 -19.43 -2.69 -2.14
CA ALA A 101 -20.52 -3.65 -2.23
C ALA A 101 -20.00 -5.08 -2.44
N GLU A 102 -19.09 -5.27 -3.38
CA GLU A 102 -18.47 -6.57 -3.65
C GLU A 102 -17.64 -7.08 -2.45
N LYS A 103 -16.86 -6.17 -1.82
CA LYS A 103 -16.09 -6.50 -0.63
C LYS A 103 -16.98 -6.92 0.53
N LEU A 104 -18.14 -6.26 0.68
CA LEU A 104 -19.12 -6.58 1.73
C LEU A 104 -19.73 -7.97 1.52
N GLU A 105 -20.08 -8.34 0.29
CA GLU A 105 -20.60 -9.68 -0.01
C GLU A 105 -19.58 -10.78 0.30
N LYS A 106 -18.33 -10.58 -0.11
CA LYS A 106 -17.23 -11.51 0.20
C LYS A 106 -16.98 -11.63 1.71
N ALA A 107 -16.93 -10.49 2.41
CA ALA A 107 -16.71 -10.47 3.85
C ALA A 107 -17.86 -11.13 4.62
N ARG A 108 -19.11 -10.93 4.20
CA ARG A 108 -20.28 -11.59 4.82
C ARG A 108 -20.28 -13.11 4.65
N ALA A 109 -19.93 -13.58 3.46
CA ALA A 109 -19.86 -15.03 3.21
C ALA A 109 -18.85 -15.72 4.15
N LEU A 110 -17.72 -15.09 4.40
CA LEU A 110 -16.65 -15.63 5.27
C LEU A 110 -16.83 -15.30 6.75
N ALA A 111 -17.56 -14.25 7.11
CA ALA A 111 -17.80 -13.87 8.50
C ALA A 111 -18.58 -14.96 9.30
N THR A 112 -19.25 -15.88 8.59
CA THR A 112 -19.91 -17.04 9.21
C THR A 112 -18.89 -18.05 9.73
N ILE A 113 -17.73 -18.15 9.05
CA ILE A 113 -16.65 -19.08 9.37
C ILE A 113 -15.65 -18.41 10.31
N GLU A 114 -15.30 -17.16 10.03
CA GLU A 114 -14.31 -16.38 10.79
C GLU A 114 -14.94 -15.20 11.53
N PRO A 115 -15.10 -15.29 12.86
CA PRO A 115 -15.72 -14.22 13.64
C PRO A 115 -14.94 -12.89 13.64
N ARG A 116 -13.63 -12.92 13.33
CA ARG A 116 -12.77 -11.72 13.20
C ARG A 116 -13.24 -10.76 12.10
N LEU A 117 -13.87 -11.29 11.06
CA LEU A 117 -14.38 -10.49 9.93
C LEU A 117 -15.65 -9.70 10.28
N LYS A 118 -16.30 -9.93 11.42
CA LYS A 118 -17.49 -9.16 11.82
C LYS A 118 -17.19 -7.66 11.94
N VAL A 119 -16.05 -7.32 12.52
CA VAL A 119 -15.60 -5.91 12.63
C VAL A 119 -15.43 -5.29 11.25
N THR A 120 -14.87 -6.03 10.30
CA THR A 120 -14.69 -5.59 8.92
C THR A 120 -16.03 -5.40 8.21
N VAL A 121 -16.99 -6.30 8.41
CA VAL A 121 -18.37 -6.18 7.87
C VAL A 121 -19.06 -4.93 8.40
N ASP A 122 -18.96 -4.67 9.70
CA ASP A 122 -19.55 -3.48 10.31
C ASP A 122 -18.92 -2.19 9.79
N ALA A 123 -17.59 -2.17 9.61
CA ALA A 123 -16.86 -1.05 9.02
C ALA A 123 -17.30 -0.81 7.56
N LEU A 124 -17.42 -1.86 6.75
CA LEU A 124 -17.90 -1.78 5.36
C LEU A 124 -19.35 -1.28 5.28
N LEU A 125 -20.21 -1.70 6.18
CA LEU A 125 -21.60 -1.22 6.27
C LEU A 125 -21.67 0.28 6.59
N LYS A 126 -20.83 0.76 7.51
CA LYS A 126 -20.74 2.19 7.83
C LYS A 126 -20.20 3.01 6.66
N ALA A 127 -19.24 2.47 5.92
CA ALA A 127 -18.62 3.13 4.77
C ALA A 127 -19.47 3.05 3.49
N MET A 128 -20.52 2.22 3.45
CA MET A 128 -21.35 2.04 2.26
C MET A 128 -22.08 3.33 1.89
N PRO A 129 -21.89 3.86 0.65
CA PRO A 129 -22.56 5.05 0.22
C PRO A 129 -24.08 4.81 0.06
N LYS A 130 -24.86 5.81 0.44
CA LYS A 130 -26.32 5.74 0.24
C LYS A 130 -26.63 5.71 -1.26
N PRO A 131 -27.54 4.84 -1.73
CA PRO A 131 -27.91 4.81 -3.14
C PRO A 131 -28.55 6.14 -3.56
N LEU A 132 -28.07 6.68 -4.68
CA LEU A 132 -28.61 7.92 -5.24
C LEU A 132 -29.94 7.63 -5.95
N LYS A 133 -30.93 8.50 -5.74
CA LYS A 133 -32.20 8.46 -6.49
C LYS A 133 -31.97 8.96 -7.93
N PRO A 134 -32.70 8.45 -8.94
CA PRO A 134 -32.53 8.88 -10.34
C PRO A 134 -32.54 10.41 -10.55
N GLY A 135 -33.37 11.14 -9.81
CA GLY A 135 -33.45 12.62 -9.88
C GLY A 135 -32.23 13.36 -9.28
N GLN A 136 -31.35 12.67 -8.57
CA GLN A 136 -30.11 13.22 -7.99
C GLN A 136 -28.92 13.04 -8.93
N ILE A 137 -29.05 12.18 -9.95
CA ILE A 137 -28.01 11.91 -10.93
C ILE A 137 -28.10 12.96 -12.04
N ARG A 138 -27.08 13.81 -12.15
CA ARG A 138 -26.95 14.76 -13.26
C ARG A 138 -25.87 14.25 -14.20
N ALA A 139 -26.28 13.65 -15.31
CA ALA A 139 -25.39 13.31 -16.39
C ALA A 139 -25.28 14.49 -17.36
N ARG A 140 -24.05 14.93 -17.66
CA ARG A 140 -23.74 15.90 -18.70
C ARG A 140 -22.83 15.24 -19.72
N LEU A 141 -23.24 15.29 -20.99
CA LEU A 141 -22.40 14.85 -22.09
C LEU A 141 -21.39 15.93 -22.44
N GLY A 142 -20.11 15.57 -22.32
CA GLY A 142 -18.99 16.45 -22.67
C GLY A 142 -18.65 17.52 -21.63
N SER A 143 -17.52 18.16 -21.82
CA SER A 143 -17.08 19.32 -21.05
C SER A 143 -17.71 20.60 -21.62
N GLY A 144 -17.94 21.62 -20.79
CA GLY A 144 -18.61 22.88 -21.21
C GLY A 144 -17.89 23.65 -22.34
N TRP A 145 -16.62 23.32 -22.61
CA TRP A 145 -15.84 23.88 -23.72
C TRP A 145 -15.99 23.11 -25.05
N ILE A 146 -16.61 21.91 -25.04
CA ILE A 146 -16.87 21.13 -26.26
C ILE A 146 -18.16 21.61 -26.90
N PRO A 147 -18.14 22.14 -28.15
CA PRO A 147 -19.37 22.55 -28.85
C PRO A 147 -20.34 21.38 -29.02
N ALA A 148 -21.62 21.62 -28.78
CA ALA A 148 -22.68 20.61 -28.85
C ALA A 148 -22.75 19.84 -30.19
N ARG A 149 -22.27 20.45 -31.29
CA ARG A 149 -22.18 19.82 -32.62
C ARG A 149 -21.33 18.56 -32.64
N TYR A 150 -20.22 18.51 -31.83
CA TYR A 150 -19.37 17.32 -31.77
C TYR A 150 -20.01 16.21 -30.93
N VAL A 151 -20.77 16.60 -29.90
CA VAL A 151 -21.51 15.62 -29.09
C VAL A 151 -22.64 14.99 -29.96
N ALA A 152 -23.34 15.80 -30.80
CA ALA A 152 -24.37 15.31 -31.69
C ALA A 152 -23.87 14.36 -32.79
N GLN A 153 -22.59 14.43 -33.15
CA GLN A 153 -21.99 13.50 -34.12
C GLN A 153 -21.63 12.14 -33.49
N PHE A 154 -21.63 12.06 -32.17
CA PHE A 154 -21.22 10.86 -31.43
C PHE A 154 -22.39 9.99 -30.97
N ILE A 155 -23.61 10.54 -31.01
CA ILE A 155 -24.87 9.88 -30.68
C ILE A 155 -25.54 9.38 -31.96
#